data_b4fbe1e8f2c662b38e41df30d6df833d
#
_entry.id   b4fbe1e8f2c662b38e41df30d6df833d
#
_cell.length_a   1.000
_cell.length_b   1.000
_cell.length_c   1.000
_cell.angle_alpha   90.00
_cell.angle_beta   90.00
_cell.angle_gamma   90.00
#
_symmetry.space_group_name_H-M   'P 1'
#
loop_
_entity.id
_entity.type
_entity.pdbx_description
1 polymer ?
#
loop_
_entity_poly.entity_id
_entity_poly.type
_entity_poly.pdbx_seq_one_letter_code
_entity_poly.pdbx_strand_id
1 'polypeptide(L)'
;MTAHTDSPLQRRLRPSLRALGGTLGGTWERDRRDTLFLLAVALLSVAPHAFYLPFWCTAGFALLFCWRLGLLLSGRPLPGRVVRMLASLAVVGAVYAQFRTLVGQEAGVALVLLFLGMKLLEMRTRRDFFITVFLCFFLLLAAYLHSQGILMGLWTLLVLPALLAVLLTMQYSQAEVGVRTRLRQS
;
A
#
# COMPACT_ATOMS: atom_id res chain seq x y z
N MET A 1 -25.23 43.81 24.66
CA MET A 1 -23.78 43.94 24.66
C MET A 1 -23.27 42.90 25.67
N THR A 2 -23.11 41.63 25.25
CA THR A 2 -22.66 40.53 26.12
C THR A 2 -21.23 40.24 25.76
N ALA A 3 -20.30 40.68 26.60
CA ALA A 3 -18.89 40.40 26.53
C ALA A 3 -18.69 38.89 26.86
N HIS A 4 -18.33 38.11 25.86
CA HIS A 4 -17.95 36.69 26.00
C HIS A 4 -16.56 36.67 26.65
N THR A 5 -16.51 36.52 27.98
CA THR A 5 -15.28 36.37 28.75
C THR A 5 -14.72 34.97 28.53
N ASP A 6 -13.78 34.85 27.59
CA ASP A 6 -12.98 33.61 27.42
C ASP A 6 -12.25 33.31 28.73
N SER A 7 -12.52 32.15 29.31
CA SER A 7 -11.88 31.72 30.56
C SER A 7 -10.36 31.55 30.37
N PRO A 8 -9.54 31.86 31.40
CA PRO A 8 -8.07 31.74 31.32
C PRO A 8 -7.58 30.34 30.96
N LEU A 9 -8.39 29.31 31.20
CA LEU A 9 -8.11 27.89 30.79
C LEU A 9 -8.19 27.74 29.26
N GLN A 10 -9.14 28.40 28.58
CA GLN A 10 -9.26 28.32 27.11
C GLN A 10 -8.08 28.99 26.41
N ARG A 11 -7.51 30.06 26.96
CA ARG A 11 -6.30 30.72 26.43
C ARG A 11 -5.06 29.83 26.51
N ARG A 12 -4.92 29.00 27.53
CA ARG A 12 -3.77 28.07 27.66
C ARG A 12 -3.90 26.84 26.78
N LEU A 13 -5.12 26.39 26.45
CA LEU A 13 -5.36 25.18 25.65
C LEU A 13 -5.30 25.47 24.12
N ARG A 14 -5.56 26.71 23.68
CA ARG A 14 -5.52 27.06 22.24
C ARG A 14 -4.18 26.84 21.54
N PRO A 15 -3.01 27.17 22.11
CA PRO A 15 -1.73 26.88 21.44
C PRO A 15 -1.42 25.38 21.38
N SER A 16 -1.82 24.60 22.41
CA SER A 16 -1.61 23.15 22.44
C SER A 16 -2.49 22.42 21.41
N LEU A 17 -3.73 22.85 21.22
CA LEU A 17 -4.64 22.27 20.22
C LEU A 17 -4.23 22.63 18.78
N ARG A 18 -3.69 23.83 18.54
CA ARG A 18 -3.12 24.21 17.23
C ARG A 18 -1.84 23.46 16.92
N ALA A 19 -0.99 23.24 17.90
CA ALA A 19 0.23 22.43 17.72
C ALA A 19 -0.09 20.96 17.45
N LEU A 20 -1.11 20.39 18.11
CA LEU A 20 -1.60 19.05 17.84
C LEU A 20 -2.25 18.92 16.45
N GLY A 21 -3.04 19.90 16.03
CA GLY A 21 -3.65 19.93 14.69
C GLY A 21 -2.61 20.03 13.57
N GLY A 22 -1.56 20.83 13.75
CA GLY A 22 -0.47 20.97 12.78
C GLY A 22 0.40 19.71 12.66
N THR A 23 0.67 19.02 13.76
CA THR A 23 1.42 17.75 13.75
C THR A 23 0.60 16.60 13.17
N LEU A 24 -0.70 16.54 13.45
CA LEU A 24 -1.59 15.52 12.87
C LEU A 24 -1.79 15.71 11.37
N GLY A 25 -1.98 16.95 10.89
CA GLY A 25 -2.11 17.24 9.46
C GLY A 25 -0.87 16.82 8.66
N GLY A 26 0.32 17.12 9.15
CA GLY A 26 1.58 16.76 8.49
C GLY A 26 1.84 15.24 8.41
N THR A 27 1.37 14.47 9.39
CA THR A 27 1.50 13.00 9.36
C THR A 27 0.53 12.38 8.35
N TRP A 28 -0.71 12.86 8.24
CA TRP A 28 -1.70 12.37 7.28
C TRP A 28 -1.30 12.60 5.82
N GLU A 29 -0.75 13.76 5.51
CA GLU A 29 -0.27 14.06 4.15
C GLU A 29 0.94 13.20 3.78
N ARG A 30 1.86 12.98 4.71
CA ARG A 30 3.03 12.13 4.51
C ARG A 30 2.63 10.67 4.31
N ASP A 31 1.76 10.13 5.17
CA ASP A 31 1.24 8.76 5.04
C ASP A 31 0.48 8.55 3.72
N ARG A 32 -0.26 9.54 3.26
CA ARG A 32 -0.97 9.50 1.97
C ARG A 32 -0.01 9.48 0.80
N ARG A 33 1.03 10.31 0.82
CA ARG A 33 2.05 10.37 -0.22
C ARG A 33 2.84 9.06 -0.31
N ASP A 34 3.24 8.51 0.82
CA ASP A 34 3.98 7.24 0.89
C ASP A 34 3.12 6.08 0.39
N THR A 35 1.83 6.08 0.71
CA THR A 35 0.87 5.09 0.18
C THR A 35 0.67 5.23 -1.33
N LEU A 36 0.57 6.47 -1.86
CA LEU A 36 0.46 6.71 -3.30
C LEU A 36 1.71 6.25 -4.05
N PHE A 37 2.89 6.50 -3.49
CA PHE A 37 4.14 6.06 -4.07
C PHE A 37 4.24 4.53 -4.10
N LEU A 38 3.84 3.86 -3.02
CA LEU A 38 3.75 2.39 -3.00
C LEU A 38 2.74 1.86 -4.02
N LEU A 39 1.57 2.49 -4.14
CA LEU A 39 0.57 2.12 -5.14
C LEU A 39 1.12 2.24 -6.57
N ALA A 40 1.83 3.33 -6.87
CA ALA A 40 2.46 3.52 -8.18
C ALA A 40 3.50 2.43 -8.48
N VAL A 41 4.35 2.09 -7.51
CA VAL A 41 5.36 1.05 -7.66
C VAL A 41 4.71 -0.34 -7.75
N ALA A 42 3.63 -0.60 -7.01
CA ALA A 42 2.87 -1.84 -7.13
C ALA A 42 2.25 -1.99 -8.53
N LEU A 43 1.70 -0.91 -9.09
CA LEU A 43 1.18 -0.91 -10.46
C LEU A 43 2.28 -1.19 -11.49
N LEU A 44 3.45 -0.55 -11.34
CA LEU A 44 4.61 -0.80 -12.20
C LEU A 44 5.11 -2.24 -12.11
N SER A 45 5.08 -2.86 -10.92
CA SER A 45 5.48 -4.27 -10.74
C SER A 45 4.49 -5.25 -11.38
N VAL A 46 3.21 -4.86 -11.47
CA VAL A 46 2.15 -5.70 -12.07
C VAL A 46 2.07 -5.51 -13.59
N ALA A 47 2.47 -4.36 -14.13
CA ALA A 47 2.32 -4.01 -15.54
C ALA A 47 2.80 -5.09 -16.53
N PRO A 48 3.96 -5.76 -16.35
CA PRO A 48 4.40 -6.81 -17.25
C PRO A 48 3.46 -8.02 -17.29
N HIS A 49 2.80 -8.32 -16.17
CA HIS A 49 1.93 -9.49 -16.02
C HIS A 49 0.62 -9.36 -16.82
N ALA A 50 0.22 -8.13 -17.17
CA ALA A 50 -0.97 -7.88 -17.97
C ALA A 50 -0.91 -8.53 -19.37
N PHE A 51 0.30 -8.81 -19.88
CA PHE A 51 0.51 -9.44 -21.18
C PHE A 51 0.52 -10.95 -21.14
N TYR A 52 0.78 -11.56 -19.98
CA TYR A 52 0.99 -13.00 -19.84
C TYR A 52 -0.14 -13.71 -19.07
N LEU A 53 -0.78 -13.01 -18.15
CA LEU A 53 -1.86 -13.56 -17.34
C LEU A 53 -3.22 -13.40 -18.03
N PRO A 54 -4.18 -14.31 -17.76
CA PRO A 54 -5.55 -14.16 -18.23
C PRO A 54 -6.15 -12.80 -17.84
N PHE A 55 -6.89 -12.21 -18.76
CA PHE A 55 -7.45 -10.87 -18.61
C PHE A 55 -8.24 -10.66 -17.30
N TRP A 56 -8.94 -11.68 -16.81
CA TRP A 56 -9.71 -11.61 -15.59
C TRP A 56 -8.84 -11.40 -14.32
N CYS A 57 -7.60 -11.93 -14.30
CA CYS A 57 -6.64 -11.71 -13.20
C CYS A 57 -6.23 -10.24 -13.13
N THR A 58 -5.88 -9.68 -14.29
CA THR A 58 -5.49 -8.27 -14.41
C THR A 58 -6.68 -7.36 -14.09
N ALA A 59 -7.89 -7.70 -14.57
CA ALA A 59 -9.11 -6.98 -14.26
C ALA A 59 -9.45 -7.05 -12.77
N GLY A 60 -9.28 -8.22 -12.13
CA GLY A 60 -9.47 -8.40 -10.69
C GLY A 60 -8.50 -7.54 -9.86
N PHE A 61 -7.22 -7.53 -10.24
CA PHE A 61 -6.24 -6.64 -9.61
C PHE A 61 -6.60 -5.17 -9.81
N ALA A 62 -6.93 -4.76 -11.05
CA ALA A 62 -7.30 -3.39 -11.36
C ALA A 62 -8.52 -2.92 -10.56
N LEU A 63 -9.53 -3.78 -10.39
CA LEU A 63 -10.70 -3.49 -9.56
C LEU A 63 -10.31 -3.23 -8.10
N LEU A 64 -9.51 -4.11 -7.51
CA LEU A 64 -9.03 -3.95 -6.12
C LEU A 64 -8.15 -2.71 -5.97
N PHE A 65 -7.30 -2.44 -6.96
CA PHE A 65 -6.42 -1.27 -6.99
C PHE A 65 -7.23 0.03 -7.09
N CYS A 66 -8.18 0.12 -8.02
CA CYS A 66 -9.07 1.29 -8.17
C CYS A 66 -9.91 1.51 -6.92
N TRP A 67 -10.40 0.43 -6.30
CA TRP A 67 -11.12 0.53 -5.03
C TRP A 67 -10.22 1.12 -3.93
N ARG A 68 -8.99 0.62 -3.80
CA ARG A 68 -8.02 1.15 -2.83
C ARG A 68 -7.69 2.63 -3.10
N LEU A 69 -7.45 2.98 -4.35
CA LEU A 69 -7.17 4.35 -4.76
C LEU A 69 -8.37 5.28 -4.47
N GLY A 70 -9.58 4.84 -4.78
CA GLY A 70 -10.81 5.57 -4.48
C GLY A 70 -11.01 5.82 -2.99
N LEU A 71 -10.75 4.81 -2.13
CA LEU A 71 -10.80 4.97 -0.67
C LEU A 71 -9.76 5.98 -0.16
N LEU A 72 -8.55 5.93 -0.74
CA LEU A 72 -7.46 6.84 -0.37
C LEU A 72 -7.77 8.29 -0.77
N LEU A 73 -8.32 8.51 -1.97
CA LEU A 73 -8.70 9.83 -2.47
C LEU A 73 -9.90 10.41 -1.72
N SER A 74 -10.88 9.56 -1.39
CA SER A 74 -12.09 9.96 -0.66
C SER A 74 -11.88 10.08 0.85
N GLY A 75 -10.71 9.73 1.39
CA GLY A 75 -10.45 9.73 2.82
C GLY A 75 -11.34 8.76 3.62
N ARG A 76 -11.96 7.78 2.96
CA ARG A 76 -12.85 6.80 3.61
C ARG A 76 -12.06 5.73 4.34
N PRO A 77 -12.60 5.19 5.44
CA PRO A 77 -11.95 4.10 6.17
C PRO A 77 -11.89 2.83 5.32
N LEU A 78 -10.87 2.03 5.59
CA LEU A 78 -10.67 0.73 4.93
C LEU A 78 -11.83 -0.23 5.23
N PRO A 79 -12.17 -1.15 4.30
CA PRO A 79 -13.27 -2.09 4.46
C PRO A 79 -13.09 -2.97 5.70
N GLY A 80 -14.21 -3.38 6.27
CA GLY A 80 -14.28 -4.21 7.46
C GLY A 80 -13.59 -5.57 7.27
N ARG A 81 -13.29 -6.25 8.38
CA ARG A 81 -12.61 -7.56 8.37
C ARG A 81 -13.40 -8.61 7.57
N VAL A 82 -14.73 -8.60 7.69
CA VAL A 82 -15.62 -9.57 7.01
C VAL A 82 -15.54 -9.41 5.49
N VAL A 83 -15.61 -8.17 4.99
CA VAL A 83 -15.53 -7.88 3.55
C VAL A 83 -14.21 -8.37 2.98
N ARG A 84 -13.11 -8.17 3.70
CA ARG A 84 -11.78 -8.64 3.27
C ARG A 84 -11.67 -10.17 3.28
N MET A 85 -12.22 -10.85 4.29
CA MET A 85 -12.25 -12.32 4.32
C MET A 85 -13.05 -12.88 3.15
N LEU A 86 -14.23 -12.31 2.87
CA LEU A 86 -15.05 -12.74 1.72
C LEU A 86 -14.34 -12.48 0.39
N ALA A 87 -13.71 -11.33 0.25
CA ALA A 87 -12.94 -10.99 -0.96
C ALA A 87 -11.73 -11.93 -1.14
N SER A 88 -10.99 -12.29 -0.07
CA SER A 88 -9.88 -13.23 -0.17
C SER A 88 -10.34 -14.64 -0.54
N LEU A 89 -11.46 -15.07 0.02
CA LEU A 89 -12.05 -16.37 -0.32
C LEU A 89 -12.54 -16.40 -1.78
N ALA A 90 -13.16 -15.31 -2.24
CA ALA A 90 -13.58 -15.16 -3.63
C ALA A 90 -12.39 -15.20 -4.61
N VAL A 91 -11.27 -14.55 -4.27
CA VAL A 91 -10.03 -14.58 -5.06
C VAL A 91 -9.49 -16.00 -5.18
N VAL A 92 -9.34 -16.71 -4.06
CA VAL A 92 -8.86 -18.11 -4.07
C VAL A 92 -9.81 -19.01 -4.86
N GLY A 93 -11.12 -18.85 -4.66
CA GLY A 93 -12.14 -19.61 -5.38
C GLY A 93 -12.11 -19.35 -6.90
N ALA A 94 -11.93 -18.10 -7.31
CA ALA A 94 -11.82 -17.72 -8.72
C ALA A 94 -10.58 -18.34 -9.39
N VAL A 95 -9.42 -18.31 -8.73
CA VAL A 95 -8.19 -18.94 -9.23
C VAL A 95 -8.37 -20.44 -9.33
N TYR A 96 -8.94 -21.08 -8.31
CA TYR A 96 -9.19 -22.52 -8.35
C TYR A 96 -10.18 -22.92 -9.45
N ALA A 97 -11.26 -22.15 -9.63
CA ALA A 97 -12.24 -22.44 -10.68
C ALA A 97 -11.65 -22.34 -12.09
N GLN A 98 -10.73 -21.42 -12.31
CA GLN A 98 -10.11 -21.19 -13.61
C GLN A 98 -9.01 -22.19 -13.93
N PHE A 99 -8.07 -22.35 -13.00
CA PHE A 99 -6.89 -23.19 -13.24
C PHE A 99 -7.07 -24.66 -12.85
N ARG A 100 -8.16 -24.97 -12.12
CA ARG A 100 -8.44 -26.31 -11.55
C ARG A 100 -7.32 -26.84 -10.63
N THR A 101 -6.29 -26.03 -10.40
CA THR A 101 -5.16 -26.32 -9.53
C THR A 101 -4.69 -25.01 -8.88
N LEU A 102 -4.19 -25.10 -7.65
CA LEU A 102 -3.53 -24.00 -6.97
C LEU A 102 -1.99 -24.11 -7.06
N VAL A 103 -1.52 -25.23 -7.63
CA VAL A 103 -0.10 -25.53 -7.78
C VAL A 103 0.27 -25.43 -9.25
N GLY A 104 1.13 -24.48 -9.58
CA GLY A 104 1.58 -24.22 -10.94
C GLY A 104 2.13 -22.81 -11.08
N GLN A 105 2.99 -22.58 -12.06
CA GLN A 105 3.63 -21.29 -12.26
C GLN A 105 2.59 -20.18 -12.54
N GLU A 106 1.66 -20.42 -13.45
CA GLU A 106 0.63 -19.45 -13.82
C GLU A 106 -0.38 -19.22 -12.70
N ALA A 107 -0.88 -20.29 -12.08
CA ALA A 107 -1.80 -20.19 -10.95
C ALA A 107 -1.15 -19.50 -9.74
N GLY A 108 0.12 -19.82 -9.46
CA GLY A 108 0.89 -19.19 -8.39
C GLY A 108 1.08 -17.69 -8.60
N VAL A 109 1.47 -17.26 -9.80
CA VAL A 109 1.64 -15.84 -10.12
C VAL A 109 0.29 -15.11 -10.07
N ALA A 110 -0.79 -15.71 -10.58
CA ALA A 110 -2.13 -15.15 -10.50
C ALA A 110 -2.59 -14.95 -9.04
N LEU A 111 -2.35 -15.95 -8.18
CA LEU A 111 -2.63 -15.86 -6.74
C LEU A 111 -1.86 -14.73 -6.08
N VAL A 112 -0.56 -14.62 -6.33
CA VAL A 112 0.29 -13.57 -5.75
C VAL A 112 -0.16 -12.20 -6.22
N LEU A 113 -0.51 -12.04 -7.49
CA LEU A 113 -1.00 -10.80 -8.08
C LEU A 113 -2.32 -10.34 -7.43
N LEU A 114 -3.30 -11.25 -7.33
CA LEU A 114 -4.57 -10.94 -6.69
C LEU A 114 -4.43 -10.75 -5.18
N PHE A 115 -3.52 -11.51 -4.55
CA PHE A 115 -3.19 -11.33 -3.13
C PHE A 115 -2.52 -9.98 -2.85
N LEU A 116 -1.68 -9.49 -3.77
CA LEU A 116 -1.14 -8.12 -3.71
C LEU A 116 -2.29 -7.10 -3.71
N GLY A 117 -3.25 -7.21 -4.63
CA GLY A 117 -4.43 -6.34 -4.68
C GLY A 117 -5.22 -6.36 -3.36
N MET A 118 -5.43 -7.55 -2.79
CA MET A 118 -6.07 -7.69 -1.48
C MET A 118 -5.26 -7.06 -0.35
N LYS A 119 -3.93 -7.25 -0.39
CA LYS A 119 -3.05 -6.70 0.63
C LYS A 119 -3.01 -5.18 0.61
N LEU A 120 -3.11 -4.56 -0.56
CA LEU A 120 -3.27 -3.11 -0.70
C LEU A 120 -4.55 -2.61 -0.01
N LEU A 121 -5.65 -3.37 -0.05
CA LEU A 121 -6.89 -3.04 0.66
C LEU A 121 -6.78 -3.26 2.18
N GLU A 122 -5.92 -4.16 2.63
CA GLU A 122 -5.77 -4.49 4.05
C GLU A 122 -4.76 -3.61 4.77
N MET A 123 -3.93 -2.87 4.05
CA MET A 123 -2.77 -2.17 4.56
C MET A 123 -3.14 -1.17 5.67
N ARG A 124 -2.86 -1.55 6.91
CA ARG A 124 -3.09 -0.75 8.13
C ARG A 124 -1.85 -0.63 9.00
N THR A 125 -0.95 -1.60 8.90
CA THR A 125 0.24 -1.69 9.74
C THR A 125 1.51 -1.59 8.90
N ARG A 126 2.61 -1.24 9.55
CA ARG A 126 3.93 -1.24 8.90
C ARG A 126 4.33 -2.63 8.40
N ARG A 127 3.94 -3.68 9.11
CA ARG A 127 4.16 -5.05 8.66
C ARG A 127 3.48 -5.32 7.32
N ASP A 128 2.25 -4.81 7.14
CA ASP A 128 1.51 -4.97 5.88
C ASP A 128 2.23 -4.28 4.72
N PHE A 129 2.86 -3.13 4.99
CA PHE A 129 3.66 -2.42 4.01
C PHE A 129 4.87 -3.25 3.53
N PHE A 130 5.65 -3.81 4.46
CA PHE A 130 6.78 -4.68 4.11
C PHE A 130 6.34 -5.91 3.31
N ILE A 131 5.21 -6.53 3.69
CA ILE A 131 4.64 -7.66 2.94
C ILE A 131 4.27 -7.23 1.53
N THR A 132 3.68 -6.06 1.35
CA THR A 132 3.30 -5.52 0.03
C THR A 132 4.53 -5.29 -0.84
N VAL A 133 5.60 -4.68 -0.30
CA VAL A 133 6.87 -4.48 -1.02
C VAL A 133 7.48 -5.82 -1.40
N PHE A 134 7.46 -6.80 -0.50
CA PHE A 134 7.97 -8.14 -0.77
C PHE A 134 7.17 -8.86 -1.88
N LEU A 135 5.84 -8.72 -1.88
CA LEU A 135 4.99 -9.25 -2.96
C LEU A 135 5.30 -8.58 -4.31
N CYS A 136 5.52 -7.26 -4.33
CA CYS A 136 5.94 -6.54 -5.54
C CYS A 136 7.29 -7.07 -6.06
N PHE A 137 8.24 -7.30 -5.15
CA PHE A 137 9.54 -7.86 -5.48
C PHE A 137 9.43 -9.27 -6.06
N PHE A 138 8.58 -10.09 -5.46
CA PHE A 138 8.32 -11.46 -5.93
C PHE A 138 7.66 -11.46 -7.32
N LEU A 139 6.69 -10.57 -7.58
CA LEU A 139 6.09 -10.41 -8.90
C LEU A 139 7.11 -9.96 -9.93
N LEU A 140 7.97 -8.99 -9.59
CA LEU A 140 9.03 -8.54 -10.50
C LEU A 140 9.97 -9.68 -10.87
N LEU A 141 10.35 -10.52 -9.90
CA LEU A 141 11.17 -11.71 -10.13
C LEU A 141 10.42 -12.73 -11.02
N ALA A 142 9.14 -12.99 -10.74
CA ALA A 142 8.32 -13.90 -11.53
C ALA A 142 8.18 -13.45 -12.99
N ALA A 143 8.03 -12.15 -13.22
CA ALA A 143 7.98 -11.58 -14.57
C ALA A 143 9.31 -11.77 -15.31
N TYR A 144 10.44 -11.56 -14.64
CA TYR A 144 11.77 -11.78 -15.21
C TYR A 144 12.03 -13.26 -15.55
N LEU A 145 11.56 -14.18 -14.70
CA LEU A 145 11.68 -15.61 -14.99
C LEU A 145 10.80 -16.05 -16.17
N HIS A 146 9.66 -15.39 -16.39
CA HIS A 146 8.77 -15.68 -17.51
C HIS A 146 9.30 -15.17 -18.85
N SER A 147 9.94 -14.00 -18.87
CA SER A 147 10.49 -13.37 -20.08
C SER A 147 11.87 -12.79 -19.79
N GLN A 148 12.91 -13.41 -20.36
CA GLN A 148 14.31 -12.98 -20.21
C GLN A 148 14.76 -12.02 -21.31
N GLY A 149 13.82 -11.28 -21.91
CA GLY A 149 14.13 -10.29 -22.93
C GLY A 149 14.85 -9.05 -22.37
N ILE A 150 15.64 -8.38 -23.22
CA ILE A 150 16.37 -7.15 -22.86
C ILE A 150 15.41 -6.07 -22.33
N LEU A 151 14.21 -5.95 -22.92
CA LEU A 151 13.19 -5.02 -22.50
C LEU A 151 12.72 -5.31 -21.04
N MET A 152 12.59 -6.58 -20.70
CA MET A 152 12.20 -7.00 -19.35
C MET A 152 13.31 -6.72 -18.32
N GLY A 153 14.57 -6.92 -18.72
CA GLY A 153 15.73 -6.54 -17.91
C GLY A 153 15.77 -5.04 -17.63
N LEU A 154 15.54 -4.21 -18.67
CA LEU A 154 15.47 -2.75 -18.51
C LEU A 154 14.30 -2.32 -17.62
N TRP A 155 13.14 -2.94 -17.76
CA TRP A 155 11.98 -2.70 -16.90
C TRP A 155 12.28 -3.03 -15.44
N THR A 156 12.89 -4.19 -15.20
CA THR A 156 13.32 -4.61 -13.85
C THR A 156 14.31 -3.63 -13.25
N LEU A 157 15.29 -3.16 -14.04
CA LEU A 157 16.29 -2.17 -13.64
C LEU A 157 15.65 -0.83 -13.24
N LEU A 158 14.52 -0.47 -13.84
CA LEU A 158 13.79 0.75 -13.52
C LEU A 158 12.92 0.59 -12.25
N VAL A 159 12.22 -0.54 -12.12
CA VAL A 159 11.27 -0.75 -11.01
C VAL A 159 11.97 -1.13 -9.71
N LEU A 160 13.09 -1.84 -9.79
CA LEU A 160 13.86 -2.28 -8.62
C LEU A 160 14.34 -1.13 -7.72
N PRO A 161 15.00 -0.07 -8.24
CA PRO A 161 15.39 1.07 -7.42
C PRO A 161 14.18 1.83 -6.87
N ALA A 162 13.05 1.87 -7.60
CA ALA A 162 11.83 2.47 -7.09
C ALA A 162 11.27 1.69 -5.88
N LEU A 163 11.31 0.35 -5.91
CA LEU A 163 10.97 -0.50 -4.76
C LEU A 163 11.90 -0.27 -3.57
N LEU A 164 13.20 -0.16 -3.82
CA LEU A 164 14.18 0.14 -2.78
C LEU A 164 13.98 1.55 -2.20
N ALA A 165 13.65 2.55 -3.02
CA ALA A 165 13.34 3.89 -2.57
C ALA A 165 12.12 3.92 -1.66
N VAL A 166 11.06 3.16 -1.99
CA VAL A 166 9.88 2.98 -1.12
C VAL A 166 10.28 2.38 0.23
N LEU A 167 11.14 1.37 0.22
CA LEU A 167 11.62 0.72 1.43
C LEU A 167 12.43 1.69 2.31
N LEU A 168 13.33 2.47 1.69
CA LEU A 168 14.16 3.44 2.38
C LEU A 168 13.34 4.59 2.99
N THR A 169 12.37 5.14 2.28
CA THR A 169 11.49 6.21 2.81
C THR A 169 10.80 5.79 4.09
N MET A 170 10.40 4.53 4.20
CA MET A 170 9.80 3.99 5.41
C MET A 170 10.81 3.80 6.55
N GLN A 171 12.05 3.44 6.26
CA GLN A 171 13.09 3.32 7.28
C GLN A 171 13.51 4.67 7.84
N TYR A 172 13.66 5.70 7.00
CA TYR A 172 14.02 7.06 7.46
C TYR A 172 12.92 7.69 8.31
N SER A 173 11.65 7.46 8.01
CA SER A 173 10.52 7.88 8.84
C SER A 173 10.58 7.32 10.27
N GLN A 174 11.25 6.19 10.48
CA GLN A 174 11.45 5.56 11.79
C GLN A 174 12.54 6.24 12.62
N ALA A 175 13.64 6.63 11.99
CA ALA A 175 14.78 7.22 12.67
C ALA A 175 14.40 8.56 13.32
N GLU A 176 13.62 9.39 12.62
CA GLU A 176 13.14 10.68 13.17
C GLU A 176 12.21 10.51 14.37
N VAL A 177 11.31 9.53 14.36
CA VAL A 177 10.38 9.28 15.49
C VAL A 177 11.13 8.75 16.71
N GLY A 178 12.11 7.87 16.51
CA GLY A 178 12.94 7.30 17.58
C GLY A 178 13.82 8.34 18.27
N VAL A 179 14.41 9.27 17.52
CA VAL A 179 15.23 10.36 18.06
C VAL A 179 14.38 11.37 18.83
N ARG A 180 13.21 11.75 18.32
CA ARG A 180 12.29 12.68 19.03
C ARG A 180 11.76 12.10 20.35
N THR A 181 11.52 10.79 20.41
CA THR A 181 11.03 10.15 21.63
C THR A 181 12.12 10.10 22.71
N ARG A 182 13.37 9.86 22.32
CA ARG A 182 14.52 9.87 23.27
C ARG A 182 14.82 11.26 23.82
N LEU A 183 14.73 12.32 22.99
CA LEU A 183 14.95 13.71 23.41
C LEU A 183 13.83 14.24 24.32
N ARG A 184 12.66 13.60 24.34
CA ARG A 184 11.54 14.00 25.23
C ARG A 184 11.59 13.31 26.59
N GLN A 185 12.40 12.25 26.74
CA GLN A 185 12.58 11.49 27.99
C GLN A 185 13.84 11.89 28.76
N SER A 186 14.70 12.71 28.17
CA SER A 186 15.85 13.37 28.79
C SER A 186 15.52 14.81 29.18
#